data_e1a647f8ad3edbc8abb50aac9db5b092
#
_entry.id   e1a647f8ad3edbc8abb50aac9db5b092
#
_cell.length_a   1.000
_cell.length_b   1.000
_cell.length_c   1.000
_cell.angle_alpha   90.00
_cell.angle_beta   90.00
_cell.angle_gamma   90.00
#
_symmetry.space_group_name_H-M   'P 1'
#
loop_
_entity.id
_entity.type
_entity.pdbx_description
1 polymer ?
#
loop_
_entity_poly.entity_id
_entity_poly.type
_entity_poly.pdbx_seq_one_letter_code
_entity_poly.pdbx_strand_id
1 'polypeptide(L)'
;MHSSAKALVCASLAVAVLAACSSQDGRYSMRNDKAPARLPTPAELAPLEPRFEPMSRQGNMSSYTVLGETYQVLPTARGYSETGKASWYGQKFHGHLTSNGEYYDMYGLSAAHRYLPLPTYVKVTNLNNGREVVVRVNDRGPFHPDRVIDLSYAAAFKLDMLHSGTAPVQVEALYMPPPLVVDESRVFIQVAALQDEQRLTVVKGELQQKYELNATTRQRGGLHRLLLGPFDENQASEWIQRLRSDGYESAFRVND
;
A
#
# COMPACT_ATOMS: atom_id res chain seq x y z
N MET A 1 -18.24 35.28 65.81
CA MET A 1 -16.92 35.17 65.15
C MET A 1 -16.58 33.76 64.63
N HIS A 2 -17.54 32.82 64.43
CA HIS A 2 -17.26 31.45 63.97
C HIS A 2 -17.67 31.19 62.49
N SER A 3 -18.27 32.16 61.79
CA SER A 3 -18.76 31.99 60.40
C SER A 3 -17.71 32.27 59.35
N SER A 4 -16.76 33.18 59.60
CA SER A 4 -15.75 33.58 58.61
C SER A 4 -14.62 32.56 58.40
N ALA A 5 -14.30 31.77 59.42
CA ALA A 5 -13.24 30.75 59.33
C ALA A 5 -13.65 29.52 58.45
N LYS A 6 -14.93 29.17 58.46
CA LYS A 6 -15.45 28.05 57.64
C LYS A 6 -15.50 28.39 56.14
N ALA A 7 -15.75 29.64 55.79
CA ALA A 7 -15.78 30.11 54.43
C ALA A 7 -14.36 30.14 53.77
N LEU A 8 -13.34 30.48 54.54
CA LEU A 8 -11.95 30.50 54.04
C LEU A 8 -11.40 29.09 53.80
N VAL A 9 -11.76 28.11 54.64
CA VAL A 9 -11.31 26.72 54.47
C VAL A 9 -11.95 26.06 53.24
N CYS A 10 -13.25 26.36 53.00
CA CYS A 10 -13.91 25.86 51.77
C CYS A 10 -13.42 26.48 50.49
N ALA A 11 -12.98 27.74 50.49
CA ALA A 11 -12.43 28.44 49.33
C ALA A 11 -11.03 27.91 48.99
N SER A 12 -10.21 27.61 49.97
CA SER A 12 -8.85 27.02 49.78
C SER A 12 -8.90 25.57 49.28
N LEU A 13 -9.90 24.78 49.69
CA LEU A 13 -10.10 23.41 49.18
C LEU A 13 -10.56 23.39 47.72
N ALA A 14 -11.41 24.34 47.31
CA ALA A 14 -11.91 24.45 45.93
C ALA A 14 -10.79 24.84 44.93
N VAL A 15 -9.84 25.67 45.35
CA VAL A 15 -8.69 26.05 44.49
C VAL A 15 -7.71 24.91 44.34
N ALA A 16 -7.51 24.04 45.35
CA ALA A 16 -6.64 22.89 45.26
C ALA A 16 -7.17 21.76 44.34
N VAL A 17 -8.52 21.65 44.20
CA VAL A 17 -9.13 20.65 43.30
C VAL A 17 -9.04 21.07 41.83
N LEU A 18 -9.02 22.37 41.52
CA LEU A 18 -8.88 22.89 40.15
C LEU A 18 -7.45 22.80 39.59
N ALA A 19 -6.45 22.67 40.45
CA ALA A 19 -5.04 22.49 40.03
C ALA A 19 -4.68 21.04 39.66
N ALA A 20 -5.54 20.06 39.97
CA ALA A 20 -5.28 18.63 39.75
C ALA A 20 -5.71 18.08 38.37
N CYS A 21 -6.33 18.91 37.51
CA CYS A 21 -6.87 18.46 36.23
C CYS A 21 -6.11 19.01 34.99
N SER A 22 -4.80 19.23 35.10
CA SER A 22 -3.99 19.57 33.91
C SER A 22 -2.85 18.57 33.67
N SER A 23 -3.11 17.27 33.77
CA SER A 23 -2.32 16.29 33.04
C SER A 23 -2.79 16.32 31.59
N GLN A 24 -2.15 17.14 30.75
CA GLN A 24 -2.19 16.91 29.31
C GLN A 24 -1.50 15.55 29.09
N ASP A 25 -2.27 14.47 29.15
CA ASP A 25 -1.87 13.18 28.59
C ASP A 25 -1.79 13.35 27.07
N GLY A 26 -0.67 13.91 26.61
CA GLY A 26 -0.34 13.94 25.21
C GLY A 26 -0.29 12.49 24.68
N ARG A 27 -0.66 12.27 23.41
CA ARG A 27 -0.59 10.97 22.71
C ARG A 27 0.73 10.21 22.99
N TYR A 28 1.80 10.90 23.36
CA TYR A 28 3.13 10.36 23.56
C TYR A 28 3.60 10.57 25.00
N SER A 29 4.10 9.50 25.63
CA SER A 29 4.65 9.54 27.00
C SER A 29 5.98 10.32 27.10
N MET A 30 6.71 10.49 25.98
CA MET A 30 7.99 11.19 25.94
C MET A 30 7.85 12.58 25.29
N ARG A 31 8.44 13.58 25.93
CA ARG A 31 8.46 14.96 25.38
C ARG A 31 9.31 15.05 24.12
N ASN A 32 10.53 14.51 24.14
CA ASN A 32 11.48 14.52 23.02
C ASN A 32 11.72 13.10 22.52
N ASP A 33 11.93 12.96 21.22
CA ASP A 33 12.31 11.71 20.61
C ASP A 33 13.79 11.39 20.89
N LYS A 34 14.14 10.09 20.88
CA LYS A 34 15.51 9.63 21.08
C LYS A 34 15.76 8.28 20.42
N ALA A 35 17.04 7.99 20.22
CA ALA A 35 17.50 6.67 19.83
C ALA A 35 17.20 5.62 20.91
N PRO A 36 16.92 4.36 20.52
CA PRO A 36 16.83 3.26 21.49
C PRO A 36 18.18 2.91 22.10
N ALA A 37 18.15 2.13 23.18
CA ALA A 37 19.37 1.69 23.88
C ALA A 37 20.17 0.62 23.11
N ARG A 38 19.53 -0.10 22.17
CA ARG A 38 20.19 -1.13 21.37
C ARG A 38 20.24 -0.75 19.88
N LEU A 39 21.22 -1.31 19.19
CA LEU A 39 21.27 -1.27 17.73
C LEU A 39 20.30 -2.27 17.10
N PRO A 40 19.93 -2.08 15.82
CA PRO A 40 19.16 -3.07 15.07
C PRO A 40 19.96 -4.37 14.90
N THR A 41 19.27 -5.50 14.96
CA THR A 41 19.85 -6.82 14.70
C THR A 41 20.02 -7.07 13.20
N PRO A 42 20.87 -8.04 12.77
CA PRO A 42 20.97 -8.41 11.36
C PRO A 42 19.64 -8.83 10.72
N ALA A 43 18.75 -9.47 11.46
CA ALA A 43 17.42 -9.86 10.98
C ALA A 43 16.52 -8.64 10.72
N GLU A 44 16.57 -7.61 11.57
CA GLU A 44 15.84 -6.36 11.39
C GLU A 44 16.40 -5.49 10.24
N LEU A 45 17.64 -5.75 9.86
CA LEU A 45 18.32 -5.07 8.74
C LEU A 45 18.23 -5.87 7.42
N ALA A 46 17.56 -7.02 7.40
CA ALA A 46 17.37 -7.79 6.18
C ALA A 46 16.71 -6.93 5.09
N PRO A 47 17.13 -7.07 3.81
CA PRO A 47 16.53 -6.33 2.72
C PRO A 47 15.00 -6.53 2.67
N LEU A 48 14.28 -5.44 2.45
CA LEU A 48 12.84 -5.49 2.25
C LEU A 48 12.54 -5.77 0.77
N GLU A 49 11.76 -6.81 0.51
CA GLU A 49 11.34 -7.17 -0.84
C GLU A 49 10.07 -6.40 -1.21
N PRO A 50 10.14 -5.46 -2.19
CA PRO A 50 8.97 -4.75 -2.66
C PRO A 50 7.94 -5.69 -3.29
N ARG A 51 6.67 -5.48 -2.94
CA ARG A 51 5.55 -6.24 -3.50
C ARG A 51 4.35 -5.33 -3.73
N PHE A 52 3.41 -5.77 -4.54
CA PHE A 52 2.14 -5.08 -4.63
C PHE A 52 1.40 -5.16 -3.29
N GLU A 53 0.94 -4.03 -2.82
CA GLU A 53 0.01 -3.92 -1.71
C GLU A 53 -1.12 -2.97 -2.12
N PRO A 54 -2.39 -3.31 -1.83
CA PRO A 54 -3.50 -2.39 -2.06
C PRO A 54 -3.36 -1.18 -1.14
N MET A 55 -3.89 -0.03 -1.56
CA MET A 55 -3.92 1.15 -0.70
C MET A 55 -4.64 0.85 0.61
N SER A 56 -4.04 1.28 1.73
CA SER A 56 -4.66 1.16 3.04
C SER A 56 -5.93 2.02 3.11
N ARG A 57 -6.90 1.58 3.91
CA ARG A 57 -8.16 2.32 4.13
C ARG A 57 -7.93 3.65 4.83
N GLN A 58 -6.89 3.73 5.66
CA GLN A 58 -6.51 4.93 6.41
C GLN A 58 -5.30 5.62 5.76
N GLY A 59 -5.20 6.93 5.97
CA GLY A 59 -4.07 7.73 5.53
C GLY A 59 -4.08 8.11 4.04
N ASN A 60 -5.07 7.69 3.23
CA ASN A 60 -5.16 7.93 1.79
C ASN A 60 -6.34 8.83 1.37
N MET A 61 -6.79 9.73 2.23
CA MET A 61 -7.69 10.81 1.80
C MET A 61 -6.99 11.66 0.73
N SER A 62 -7.75 12.20 -0.22
CA SER A 62 -7.18 13.04 -1.30
C SER A 62 -6.39 14.23 -0.75
N SER A 63 -6.78 14.76 0.41
CA SER A 63 -6.03 15.78 1.15
C SER A 63 -6.22 15.62 2.66
N TYR A 64 -5.28 16.16 3.43
CA TYR A 64 -5.35 16.22 4.89
C TYR A 64 -4.63 17.46 5.41
N THR A 65 -5.02 17.96 6.59
CA THR A 65 -4.47 19.17 7.18
C THR A 65 -3.77 18.88 8.50
N VAL A 66 -2.53 19.35 8.64
CA VAL A 66 -1.75 19.25 9.87
C VAL A 66 -1.06 20.58 10.14
N LEU A 67 -1.16 21.08 11.38
CA LEU A 67 -0.58 22.37 11.81
C LEU A 67 -0.99 23.55 10.91
N GLY A 68 -2.19 23.53 10.33
CA GLY A 68 -2.71 24.56 9.44
C GLY A 68 -2.29 24.44 7.97
N GLU A 69 -1.39 23.52 7.64
CA GLU A 69 -0.94 23.23 6.27
C GLU A 69 -1.74 22.07 5.66
N THR A 70 -2.17 22.23 4.41
CA THR A 70 -2.93 21.20 3.68
C THR A 70 -2.04 20.49 2.67
N TYR A 71 -2.00 19.17 2.77
CA TYR A 71 -1.20 18.28 1.92
C TYR A 71 -2.11 17.49 0.99
N GLN A 72 -1.76 17.46 -0.32
CA GLN A 72 -2.46 16.68 -1.33
C GLN A 72 -1.79 15.31 -1.48
N VAL A 73 -2.55 14.23 -1.32
CA VAL A 73 -2.02 12.87 -1.54
C VAL A 73 -2.02 12.58 -3.04
N LEU A 74 -0.90 12.07 -3.53
CA LEU A 74 -0.75 11.68 -4.94
C LEU A 74 -1.67 10.48 -5.25
N PRO A 75 -2.31 10.46 -6.42
CA PRO A 75 -3.17 9.33 -6.80
C PRO A 75 -2.36 8.06 -7.11
N THR A 76 -1.09 8.18 -7.40
CA THR A 76 -0.17 7.07 -7.71
C THR A 76 1.26 7.44 -7.33
N ALA A 77 2.04 6.42 -6.99
CA ALA A 77 3.49 6.56 -6.75
C ALA A 77 4.32 6.36 -8.03
N ARG A 78 3.68 6.01 -9.18
CA ARG A 78 4.41 5.69 -10.41
C ARG A 78 5.27 6.89 -10.87
N GLY A 79 6.58 6.63 -11.06
CA GLY A 79 7.52 7.63 -11.54
C GLY A 79 7.89 8.72 -10.52
N TYR A 80 7.47 8.57 -9.25
CA TYR A 80 7.84 9.53 -8.22
C TYR A 80 9.34 9.45 -7.92
N SER A 81 9.99 10.61 -7.95
CA SER A 81 11.39 10.81 -7.54
C SER A 81 11.54 12.21 -6.99
N GLU A 82 12.15 12.34 -5.81
CA GLU A 82 12.39 13.62 -5.15
C GLU A 82 13.74 13.60 -4.44
N THR A 83 14.46 14.72 -4.52
CA THR A 83 15.69 14.93 -3.77
C THR A 83 15.46 15.97 -2.67
N GLY A 84 15.92 15.68 -1.46
CA GLY A 84 15.76 16.57 -0.33
C GLY A 84 16.45 16.07 0.92
N LYS A 85 16.06 16.59 2.07
CA LYS A 85 16.63 16.20 3.36
C LYS A 85 15.78 15.11 4.01
N ALA A 86 16.41 14.00 4.43
CA ALA A 86 15.81 13.01 5.31
C ALA A 86 16.13 13.30 6.77
N SER A 87 15.24 12.90 7.67
CA SER A 87 15.53 12.68 9.09
C SER A 87 15.04 11.31 9.52
N TRP A 88 15.03 11.02 10.82
CA TRP A 88 14.51 9.78 11.36
C TRP A 88 13.75 10.01 12.66
N TYR A 89 12.86 9.08 13.00
CA TYR A 89 12.06 9.05 14.22
C TYR A 89 12.25 7.73 14.97
N GLY A 90 12.19 7.78 16.29
CA GLY A 90 12.66 6.70 17.13
C GLY A 90 11.70 6.29 18.23
N GLN A 91 12.22 6.21 19.47
CA GLN A 91 11.57 5.58 20.60
C GLN A 91 10.25 6.25 21.01
N LYS A 92 10.14 7.58 20.86
CA LYS A 92 8.90 8.31 21.19
C LYS A 92 7.68 7.78 20.46
N PHE A 93 7.84 7.37 19.22
CA PHE A 93 6.76 6.95 18.32
C PHE A 93 6.57 5.43 18.28
N HIS A 94 7.53 4.67 18.77
CA HIS A 94 7.51 3.20 18.77
C HIS A 94 6.27 2.66 19.49
N GLY A 95 5.56 1.72 18.86
CA GLY A 95 4.32 1.13 19.39
C GLY A 95 3.07 2.02 19.24
N HIS A 96 3.16 3.21 18.63
CA HIS A 96 2.01 4.05 18.31
C HIS A 96 1.52 3.78 16.88
N LEU A 97 0.22 4.05 16.65
CA LEU A 97 -0.38 3.88 15.33
C LEU A 97 0.18 4.90 14.33
N THR A 98 0.55 4.41 13.16
CA THR A 98 0.89 5.21 11.98
C THR A 98 -0.39 5.68 11.27
N SER A 99 -0.25 6.56 10.29
CA SER A 99 -1.38 7.12 9.55
C SER A 99 -2.17 6.08 8.74
N ASN A 100 -1.55 4.97 8.36
CA ASN A 100 -2.24 3.87 7.67
C ASN A 100 -2.87 2.84 8.63
N GLY A 101 -2.75 3.04 9.97
CA GLY A 101 -3.35 2.19 10.99
C GLY A 101 -2.48 1.03 11.50
N GLU A 102 -1.23 0.96 11.11
CA GLU A 102 -0.26 -0.01 11.63
C GLU A 102 0.43 0.50 12.91
N TYR A 103 1.03 -0.39 13.67
CA TYR A 103 1.89 0.04 14.77
C TYR A 103 3.30 0.34 14.26
N TYR A 104 3.81 1.54 14.58
CA TYR A 104 5.18 1.90 14.22
C TYR A 104 6.20 1.03 14.96
N ASP A 105 7.02 0.34 14.19
CA ASP A 105 8.20 -0.35 14.67
C ASP A 105 9.47 0.40 14.21
N MET A 106 10.21 0.98 15.17
CA MET A 106 11.44 1.70 14.85
C MET A 106 12.56 0.79 14.32
N TYR A 107 12.46 -0.53 14.54
CA TYR A 107 13.40 -1.51 14.00
C TYR A 107 12.99 -2.10 12.65
N GLY A 108 11.76 -1.84 12.18
CA GLY A 108 11.31 -2.17 10.83
C GLY A 108 11.84 -1.16 9.80
N LEU A 109 11.99 -1.58 8.55
CA LEU A 109 12.41 -0.69 7.44
C LEU A 109 11.19 0.07 6.90
N SER A 110 10.79 1.15 7.59
CA SER A 110 9.63 1.98 7.25
C SER A 110 9.97 3.46 7.21
N ALA A 111 9.02 4.26 6.71
CA ALA A 111 9.16 5.71 6.62
C ALA A 111 7.81 6.44 6.66
N ALA A 112 7.87 7.75 6.95
CA ALA A 112 6.77 8.69 6.79
C ALA A 112 7.02 9.61 5.58
N HIS A 113 5.98 9.84 4.77
CA HIS A 113 6.02 10.70 3.61
C HIS A 113 4.72 11.50 3.45
N ARG A 114 4.82 12.78 3.02
CA ARG A 114 3.66 13.69 2.95
C ARG A 114 2.66 13.31 1.87
N TYR A 115 3.12 12.96 0.68
CA TYR A 115 2.30 12.91 -0.53
C TYR A 115 2.07 11.51 -1.12
N LEU A 116 2.98 10.57 -0.91
CA LEU A 116 2.86 9.23 -1.50
C LEU A 116 1.63 8.49 -0.97
N PRO A 117 0.93 7.71 -1.80
CA PRO A 117 -0.11 6.81 -1.30
C PRO A 117 0.48 5.78 -0.32
N LEU A 118 -0.31 5.38 0.68
CA LEU A 118 0.11 4.41 1.69
C LEU A 118 -0.54 3.04 1.45
N PRO A 119 0.20 1.93 1.47
CA PRO A 119 1.65 1.89 1.55
C PRO A 119 2.32 2.11 0.17
N THR A 120 3.55 2.61 0.17
CA THR A 120 4.41 2.68 -1.01
C THR A 120 5.82 2.24 -0.64
N TYR A 121 6.45 1.39 -1.45
CA TYR A 121 7.87 1.09 -1.33
C TYR A 121 8.69 2.16 -2.02
N VAL A 122 9.73 2.65 -1.36
CA VAL A 122 10.68 3.60 -1.94
C VAL A 122 12.10 3.14 -1.69
N LYS A 123 12.97 3.37 -2.68
CA LYS A 123 14.41 3.29 -2.51
C LYS A 123 14.88 4.68 -2.04
N VAL A 124 15.63 4.72 -0.97
CA VAL A 124 16.24 5.93 -0.44
C VAL A 124 17.75 5.81 -0.54
N THR A 125 18.38 6.76 -1.22
CA THR A 125 19.83 6.82 -1.40
C THR A 125 20.38 8.01 -0.63
N ASN A 126 21.31 7.81 0.30
CA ASN A 126 22.04 8.88 0.99
C ASN A 126 23.12 9.43 0.04
N LEU A 127 22.96 10.68 -0.36
CA LEU A 127 23.82 11.33 -1.35
C LEU A 127 25.23 11.67 -0.82
N ASN A 128 25.44 11.63 0.50
CA ASN A 128 26.78 11.86 1.08
C ASN A 128 27.69 10.63 0.97
N ASN A 129 27.14 9.42 0.98
CA ASN A 129 27.94 8.18 1.08
C ASN A 129 27.52 7.09 0.07
N GLY A 130 26.47 7.32 -0.71
CA GLY A 130 25.95 6.38 -1.71
C GLY A 130 25.23 5.13 -1.14
N ARG A 131 25.01 5.04 0.19
CA ARG A 131 24.27 3.92 0.78
C ARG A 131 22.79 4.00 0.43
N GLU A 132 22.21 2.83 0.21
CA GLU A 132 20.80 2.69 -0.17
C GLU A 132 20.03 1.80 0.80
N VAL A 133 18.73 2.09 0.94
CA VAL A 133 17.79 1.23 1.64
C VAL A 133 16.43 1.29 0.95
N VAL A 134 15.77 0.13 0.86
CA VAL A 134 14.35 0.09 0.50
C VAL A 134 13.54 0.16 1.80
N VAL A 135 12.57 1.07 1.85
CA VAL A 135 11.66 1.24 2.97
C VAL A 135 10.22 1.23 2.50
N ARG A 136 9.33 0.85 3.40
CA ARG A 136 7.89 0.89 3.18
C ARG A 136 7.30 2.14 3.84
N VAL A 137 6.83 3.07 3.02
CA VAL A 137 6.14 4.28 3.49
C VAL A 137 4.76 3.88 3.99
N ASN A 138 4.52 4.02 5.29
CA ASN A 138 3.27 3.65 5.96
C ASN A 138 2.72 4.76 6.88
N ASP A 139 3.39 5.92 6.92
CA ASP A 139 3.00 7.03 7.78
C ASP A 139 3.01 8.38 7.05
N ARG A 140 2.42 9.42 7.68
CA ARG A 140 2.39 10.81 7.22
C ARG A 140 3.40 11.67 7.95
N GLY A 141 4.03 12.56 7.21
CA GLY A 141 5.13 13.43 7.60
C GLY A 141 6.23 13.39 6.54
N PRO A 142 7.33 14.10 6.74
CA PRO A 142 7.61 15.10 7.79
C PRO A 142 6.75 16.35 7.66
N PHE A 143 6.41 16.94 8.81
CA PHE A 143 5.74 18.26 8.85
C PHE A 143 6.72 19.41 9.10
N HIS A 144 7.99 19.16 8.79
CA HIS A 144 9.05 20.17 8.76
C HIS A 144 9.34 20.55 7.31
N PRO A 145 9.35 21.84 6.94
CA PRO A 145 9.40 22.28 5.53
C PRO A 145 10.62 21.77 4.75
N ASP A 146 11.77 21.67 5.41
CA ASP A 146 13.05 21.32 4.77
C ASP A 146 13.26 19.80 4.57
N ARG A 147 12.30 18.96 4.98
CA ARG A 147 12.45 17.51 4.92
C ARG A 147 11.47 16.89 3.93
N VAL A 148 11.90 15.86 3.23
CA VAL A 148 11.06 15.11 2.27
C VAL A 148 10.59 13.76 2.83
N ILE A 149 11.37 13.15 3.71
CA ILE A 149 11.09 11.85 4.29
C ILE A 149 11.62 11.74 5.72
N ASP A 150 10.87 11.11 6.60
CA ASP A 150 11.35 10.67 7.92
C ASP A 150 11.46 9.16 7.94
N LEU A 151 12.64 8.64 8.25
CA LEU A 151 12.98 7.23 8.20
C LEU A 151 12.81 6.59 9.59
N SER A 152 12.55 5.30 9.64
CA SER A 152 12.70 4.53 10.88
C SER A 152 14.16 4.53 11.34
N TYR A 153 14.36 4.23 12.63
CA TYR A 153 15.70 4.11 13.21
C TYR A 153 16.57 3.08 12.47
N ALA A 154 16.01 1.91 12.14
CA ALA A 154 16.73 0.88 11.39
C ALA A 154 17.11 1.31 9.97
N ALA A 155 16.21 2.02 9.28
CA ALA A 155 16.50 2.56 7.95
C ALA A 155 17.60 3.63 7.99
N ALA A 156 17.54 4.54 8.96
CA ALA A 156 18.58 5.55 9.18
C ALA A 156 19.94 4.94 9.54
N PHE A 157 19.94 3.85 10.32
CA PHE A 157 21.14 3.06 10.61
C PHE A 157 21.77 2.50 9.32
N LYS A 158 20.97 1.88 8.42
CA LYS A 158 21.47 1.36 7.15
C LYS A 158 22.08 2.45 6.27
N LEU A 159 21.51 3.63 6.26
CA LEU A 159 22.02 4.79 5.52
C LEU A 159 23.20 5.48 6.18
N ASP A 160 23.62 5.05 7.40
CA ASP A 160 24.70 5.67 8.16
C ASP A 160 24.47 7.16 8.44
N MET A 161 23.25 7.50 8.87
CA MET A 161 22.87 8.88 9.15
C MET A 161 22.40 9.12 10.60
N LEU A 162 22.50 8.13 11.49
CA LEU A 162 22.06 8.27 12.88
C LEU A 162 22.80 9.39 13.61
N HIS A 163 24.11 9.49 13.42
CA HIS A 163 24.96 10.46 14.11
C HIS A 163 24.66 11.89 13.65
N SER A 164 24.47 12.10 12.36
CA SER A 164 24.14 13.43 11.78
C SER A 164 22.68 13.83 12.02
N GLY A 165 21.80 12.87 12.34
CA GLY A 165 20.36 13.07 12.50
C GLY A 165 19.61 13.35 11.19
N THR A 166 20.29 13.88 10.20
CA THR A 166 19.75 14.20 8.87
C THR A 166 20.80 13.94 7.77
N ALA A 167 20.32 13.69 6.54
CA ALA A 167 21.17 13.55 5.36
C ALA A 167 20.44 14.05 4.10
N PRO A 168 21.17 14.55 3.09
CA PRO A 168 20.60 14.74 1.77
C PRO A 168 20.35 13.37 1.14
N VAL A 169 19.14 13.15 0.62
CA VAL A 169 18.74 11.87 0.02
C VAL A 169 18.04 12.08 -1.31
N GLN A 170 18.10 11.04 -2.14
CA GLN A 170 17.16 10.81 -3.23
C GLN A 170 16.15 9.74 -2.80
N VAL A 171 14.88 10.01 -3.05
CA VAL A 171 13.75 9.11 -2.78
C VAL A 171 13.13 8.73 -4.12
N GLU A 172 13.07 7.44 -4.44
CA GLU A 172 12.53 6.91 -5.68
C GLU A 172 11.47 5.86 -5.37
N ALA A 173 10.24 6.06 -5.86
CA ALA A 173 9.18 5.08 -5.64
C ALA A 173 9.39 3.83 -6.50
N LEU A 174 9.29 2.67 -5.87
CA LEU A 174 9.28 1.37 -6.51
C LEU A 174 7.83 0.96 -6.78
N TYR A 175 7.34 1.32 -7.97
CA TYR A 175 5.98 1.00 -8.35
C TYR A 175 5.82 -0.49 -8.66
N MET A 176 5.03 -1.18 -7.84
CA MET A 176 4.62 -2.57 -8.07
C MET A 176 3.21 -2.56 -8.68
N PRO A 177 3.04 -3.00 -9.94
CA PRO A 177 1.71 -3.11 -10.51
C PRO A 177 0.89 -4.15 -9.73
N PRO A 178 -0.43 -3.99 -9.65
CA PRO A 178 -1.28 -5.05 -9.13
C PRO A 178 -1.01 -6.33 -9.92
N PRO A 179 -1.05 -7.51 -9.26
CA PRO A 179 -0.99 -8.76 -9.98
C PRO A 179 -2.08 -8.73 -11.04
N LEU A 180 -1.78 -9.26 -12.22
CA LEU A 180 -2.81 -9.46 -13.23
C LEU A 180 -3.89 -10.30 -12.54
N VAL A 181 -5.02 -9.67 -12.21
CA VAL A 181 -6.22 -10.40 -11.84
C VAL A 181 -6.61 -11.13 -13.11
N VAL A 182 -6.21 -12.38 -13.22
CA VAL A 182 -6.90 -13.31 -14.11
C VAL A 182 -8.28 -13.38 -13.49
N ASP A 183 -9.22 -12.68 -14.12
CA ASP A 183 -10.61 -12.70 -13.67
C ASP A 183 -11.10 -14.15 -13.77
N GLU A 184 -11.02 -14.87 -12.65
CA GLU A 184 -11.48 -16.24 -12.54
C GLU A 184 -13.00 -16.36 -12.82
N SER A 185 -13.71 -15.23 -12.85
CA SER A 185 -15.10 -15.17 -13.31
C SER A 185 -15.23 -15.20 -14.82
N ARG A 186 -14.11 -15.07 -15.58
CA ARG A 186 -14.14 -15.18 -17.02
C ARG A 186 -14.28 -16.62 -17.46
N VAL A 187 -15.37 -16.89 -18.14
CA VAL A 187 -15.68 -18.19 -18.68
C VAL A 187 -15.36 -18.26 -20.17
N PHE A 188 -15.05 -19.45 -20.64
CA PHE A 188 -14.93 -19.72 -22.08
C PHE A 188 -16.15 -20.52 -22.55
N ILE A 189 -16.42 -20.44 -23.85
CA ILE A 189 -17.43 -21.26 -24.48
C ILE A 189 -16.71 -22.29 -25.33
N GLN A 190 -16.81 -23.57 -24.98
CA GLN A 190 -16.35 -24.65 -25.85
C GLN A 190 -17.37 -24.86 -26.98
N VAL A 191 -16.93 -24.71 -28.22
CA VAL A 191 -17.77 -24.83 -29.40
C VAL A 191 -17.58 -26.18 -30.08
N ALA A 192 -16.36 -26.69 -30.08
CA ALA A 192 -16.04 -27.98 -30.68
C ALA A 192 -14.90 -28.67 -29.90
N ALA A 193 -14.85 -30.00 -30.02
CA ALA A 193 -13.73 -30.81 -29.56
C ALA A 193 -13.49 -31.95 -30.58
N LEU A 194 -12.30 -31.96 -31.19
CA LEU A 194 -11.95 -32.92 -32.27
C LEU A 194 -10.57 -33.52 -32.01
N GLN A 195 -10.30 -34.71 -32.55
CA GLN A 195 -8.95 -35.27 -32.57
C GLN A 195 -8.09 -34.63 -33.67
N ASP A 196 -8.72 -34.18 -34.74
CA ASP A 196 -8.06 -33.55 -35.89
C ASP A 196 -7.91 -32.03 -35.64
N GLU A 197 -6.68 -31.60 -35.39
CA GLU A 197 -6.34 -30.20 -35.16
C GLU A 197 -6.49 -29.33 -36.40
N GLN A 198 -6.25 -29.88 -37.59
CA GLN A 198 -6.36 -29.12 -38.85
C GLN A 198 -7.82 -28.71 -39.11
N ARG A 199 -8.76 -29.64 -38.91
CA ARG A 199 -10.19 -29.33 -39.03
C ARG A 199 -10.65 -28.28 -37.99
N LEU A 200 -10.10 -28.37 -36.78
CA LEU A 200 -10.44 -27.40 -35.75
C LEU A 200 -9.91 -25.99 -36.09
N THR A 201 -8.76 -25.91 -36.74
CA THR A 201 -8.17 -24.64 -37.18
C THR A 201 -9.03 -23.95 -38.25
N VAL A 202 -9.63 -24.70 -39.16
CA VAL A 202 -10.58 -24.16 -40.14
C VAL A 202 -11.81 -23.57 -39.42
N VAL A 203 -12.45 -24.33 -38.55
CA VAL A 203 -13.61 -23.88 -37.78
C VAL A 203 -13.26 -22.65 -36.91
N LYS A 204 -12.06 -22.61 -36.33
CA LYS A 204 -11.56 -21.45 -35.59
C LYS A 204 -11.52 -20.19 -36.45
N GLY A 205 -10.98 -20.29 -37.67
CA GLY A 205 -10.91 -19.16 -38.61
C GLY A 205 -12.29 -18.63 -39.02
N GLU A 206 -13.20 -19.55 -39.29
CA GLU A 206 -14.60 -19.21 -39.62
C GLU A 206 -15.30 -18.47 -38.48
N LEU A 207 -15.16 -18.95 -37.24
CA LEU A 207 -15.76 -18.32 -36.08
C LEU A 207 -15.15 -16.95 -35.78
N GLN A 208 -13.83 -16.82 -35.88
CA GLN A 208 -13.15 -15.54 -35.66
C GLN A 208 -13.60 -14.49 -36.70
N GLN A 209 -13.73 -14.90 -37.95
CA GLN A 209 -14.17 -14.00 -39.03
C GLN A 209 -15.66 -13.64 -38.90
N LYS A 210 -16.52 -14.62 -38.53
CA LYS A 210 -17.99 -14.41 -38.47
C LYS A 210 -18.40 -13.55 -37.26
N TYR A 211 -17.73 -13.74 -36.10
CA TYR A 211 -18.18 -13.13 -34.84
C TYR A 211 -17.21 -12.10 -34.26
N GLU A 212 -16.05 -11.93 -34.88
CA GLU A 212 -14.98 -11.03 -34.39
C GLU A 212 -14.55 -11.34 -32.94
N LEU A 213 -14.61 -12.63 -32.54
CA LEU A 213 -14.31 -13.10 -31.21
C LEU A 213 -12.91 -13.72 -31.13
N ASN A 214 -12.29 -13.60 -29.96
CA ASN A 214 -11.09 -14.36 -29.66
C ASN A 214 -11.41 -15.85 -29.58
N ALA A 215 -10.67 -16.66 -30.33
CA ALA A 215 -10.76 -18.10 -30.32
C ALA A 215 -9.40 -18.74 -30.07
N THR A 216 -9.36 -19.67 -29.13
CA THR A 216 -8.14 -20.42 -28.78
C THR A 216 -8.38 -21.91 -28.89
N THR A 217 -7.31 -22.67 -29.17
CA THR A 217 -7.36 -24.13 -29.17
C THR A 217 -6.56 -24.64 -27.99
N ARG A 218 -7.14 -25.56 -27.20
CA ARG A 218 -6.46 -26.23 -26.07
C ARG A 218 -6.59 -27.73 -26.17
N GLN A 219 -5.55 -28.46 -25.80
CA GLN A 219 -5.54 -29.90 -25.78
C GLN A 219 -5.83 -30.43 -24.37
N ARG A 220 -6.82 -31.32 -24.25
CA ARG A 220 -7.13 -32.01 -22.99
C ARG A 220 -7.71 -33.38 -23.29
N GLY A 221 -7.14 -34.42 -22.65
CA GLY A 221 -7.64 -35.80 -22.81
C GLY A 221 -7.56 -36.36 -24.24
N GLY A 222 -6.52 -35.96 -25.02
CA GLY A 222 -6.34 -36.40 -26.41
C GLY A 222 -7.23 -35.71 -27.44
N LEU A 223 -8.06 -34.75 -27.01
CA LEU A 223 -8.90 -33.92 -27.89
C LEU A 223 -8.39 -32.50 -27.93
N HIS A 224 -8.44 -31.88 -29.13
CA HIS A 224 -8.28 -30.45 -29.32
C HIS A 224 -9.65 -29.78 -29.11
N ARG A 225 -9.72 -28.83 -28.20
CA ARG A 225 -10.96 -28.08 -27.88
C ARG A 225 -10.87 -26.68 -28.43
N LEU A 226 -11.90 -26.23 -29.10
CA LEU A 226 -12.04 -24.86 -29.56
C LEU A 226 -12.82 -24.05 -28.54
N LEU A 227 -12.20 -23.03 -28.00
CA LEU A 227 -12.74 -22.16 -26.96
C LEU A 227 -12.85 -20.74 -27.49
N LEU A 228 -14.01 -20.11 -27.31
CA LEU A 228 -14.27 -18.69 -27.55
C LEU A 228 -14.22 -17.95 -26.22
N GLY A 229 -13.74 -16.73 -26.23
CA GLY A 229 -13.66 -15.88 -25.04
C GLY A 229 -12.25 -15.35 -24.76
N PRO A 230 -12.02 -14.84 -23.54
CA PRO A 230 -12.90 -14.95 -22.36
C PRO A 230 -14.11 -14.02 -22.36
N PHE A 231 -15.17 -14.42 -21.66
CA PHE A 231 -16.42 -13.67 -21.46
C PHE A 231 -16.73 -13.50 -19.98
N ASP A 232 -17.52 -12.50 -19.63
CA ASP A 232 -18.22 -12.50 -18.35
C ASP A 232 -19.44 -13.46 -18.39
N GLU A 233 -20.04 -13.72 -17.23
CA GLU A 233 -21.14 -14.69 -17.05
C GLU A 233 -22.36 -14.38 -17.95
N ASN A 234 -22.73 -13.10 -18.08
CA ASN A 234 -23.90 -12.67 -18.85
C ASN A 234 -23.61 -12.78 -20.36
N GLN A 235 -22.46 -12.26 -20.79
CA GLN A 235 -22.00 -12.36 -22.17
C GLN A 235 -21.91 -13.83 -22.64
N ALA A 236 -21.36 -14.72 -21.78
CA ALA A 236 -21.25 -16.13 -22.11
C ALA A 236 -22.63 -16.77 -22.37
N SER A 237 -23.64 -16.41 -21.56
CA SER A 237 -25.01 -16.93 -21.73
C SER A 237 -25.64 -16.46 -23.04
N GLU A 238 -25.51 -15.20 -23.40
CA GLU A 238 -26.00 -14.62 -24.67
C GLU A 238 -25.30 -15.27 -25.87
N TRP A 239 -23.97 -15.42 -25.81
CA TRP A 239 -23.19 -16.02 -26.88
C TRP A 239 -23.51 -17.50 -27.07
N ILE A 240 -23.76 -18.27 -26.02
CA ILE A 240 -24.18 -19.68 -26.12
C ILE A 240 -25.50 -19.77 -26.87
N GLN A 241 -26.48 -18.93 -26.56
CA GLN A 241 -27.77 -18.93 -27.27
C GLN A 241 -27.56 -18.63 -28.75
N ARG A 242 -26.79 -17.61 -29.09
CA ARG A 242 -26.50 -17.22 -30.48
C ARG A 242 -25.75 -18.32 -31.23
N LEU A 243 -24.73 -18.92 -30.66
CA LEU A 243 -23.96 -20.01 -31.25
C LEU A 243 -24.86 -21.22 -31.54
N ARG A 244 -25.75 -21.57 -30.60
CA ARG A 244 -26.68 -22.69 -30.77
C ARG A 244 -27.70 -22.41 -31.91
N SER A 245 -28.22 -21.21 -32.02
CA SER A 245 -29.11 -20.82 -33.13
C SER A 245 -28.41 -20.85 -34.50
N ASP A 246 -27.10 -20.65 -34.51
CA ASP A 246 -26.27 -20.66 -35.71
C ASP A 246 -25.71 -22.07 -36.07
N GLY A 247 -26.17 -23.12 -35.39
CA GLY A 247 -25.82 -24.51 -35.68
C GLY A 247 -24.74 -25.14 -34.81
N TYR A 248 -24.22 -24.41 -33.82
CA TYR A 248 -23.25 -24.94 -32.83
C TYR A 248 -23.98 -25.42 -31.59
N GLU A 249 -24.89 -26.43 -31.76
CA GLU A 249 -25.76 -26.92 -30.68
C GLU A 249 -25.03 -27.43 -29.45
N SER A 250 -23.80 -27.94 -29.63
CA SER A 250 -22.95 -28.44 -28.56
C SER A 250 -22.17 -27.37 -27.81
N ALA A 251 -22.42 -26.09 -28.07
CA ALA A 251 -21.74 -24.99 -27.38
C ALA A 251 -22.14 -24.94 -25.89
N PHE A 252 -21.15 -24.94 -24.99
CA PHE A 252 -21.37 -24.91 -23.55
C PHE A 252 -20.23 -24.17 -22.83
N ARG A 253 -20.55 -23.70 -21.64
CA ARG A 253 -19.62 -23.01 -20.76
C ARG A 253 -18.56 -23.93 -20.21
N VAL A 254 -17.31 -23.46 -20.17
CA VAL A 254 -16.20 -24.10 -19.48
C VAL A 254 -15.45 -23.07 -18.63
N ASN A 255 -15.13 -23.46 -17.42
CA ASN A 255 -14.16 -22.76 -16.57
C ASN A 255 -12.81 -23.40 -16.88
N ASP A 256 -11.83 -22.57 -17.11
CA ASP A 256 -10.52 -23.04 -17.53
C ASP A 256 -9.46 -22.80 -16.46
#